data_af3349aa105eb6018c75a2e0d4337f8a
#
_entry.id   af3349aa105eb6018c75a2e0d4337f8a
#
_cell.length_a   1.000
_cell.length_b   1.000
_cell.length_c   1.000
_cell.angle_alpha   90.00
_cell.angle_beta   90.00
_cell.angle_gamma   90.00
#
_symmetry.space_group_name_H-M   'P 1'
#
loop_
_entity.id
_entity.type
_entity.pdbx_description
1 polymer ?
#
loop_
_entity_poly.entity_id
_entity_poly.type
_entity_poly.pdbx_seq_one_letter_code
_entity_poly.pdbx_strand_id
1 'polypeptide(L)'
;SCLQQLKAMLASGEVSLQEWPLIFIRIRSSQQLKDFGTKLGKPLLNLVTGFNLPKFDTSCAQDYLTAFHEVQHLSQENLYFMPIFETEAIMNKKGRIEELEALYQTLKPVQHYILNIRVGATDFSNLFGIRRTISQTIHMAQVIEDCLGDIINVFGKDYVCSAPVWEYFGSNDSDFKETPAWLTGLKNE
;
A
#
# COMPACT_ATOMS: atom_id res chain seq x y z
N SER A 1 19.71 13.13 -4.54
CA SER A 1 18.36 12.57 -4.45
C SER A 1 18.44 11.05 -4.47
N CYS A 2 17.44 10.35 -3.96
CA CYS A 2 17.37 8.87 -3.97
C CYS A 2 17.56 8.30 -5.39
N LEU A 3 17.02 8.98 -6.41
CA LEU A 3 17.18 8.62 -7.82
C LEU A 3 18.66 8.66 -8.28
N GLN A 4 19.44 9.62 -7.80
CA GLN A 4 20.87 9.73 -8.13
C GLN A 4 21.66 8.60 -7.45
N GLN A 5 21.29 8.24 -6.23
CA GLN A 5 21.91 7.10 -5.53
C GLN A 5 21.61 5.78 -6.24
N LEU A 6 20.36 5.53 -6.64
CA LEU A 6 20.00 4.36 -7.44
C LEU A 6 20.78 4.29 -8.76
N LYS A 7 20.92 5.42 -9.46
CA LYS A 7 21.74 5.50 -10.68
C LYS A 7 23.20 5.18 -10.44
N ALA A 8 23.77 5.70 -9.35
CA ALA A 8 25.16 5.45 -8.98
C ALA A 8 25.38 3.98 -8.61
N MET A 9 24.49 3.36 -7.85
CA MET A 9 24.56 1.94 -7.47
C MET A 9 24.47 1.02 -8.69
N LEU A 10 23.65 1.35 -9.68
CA LEU A 10 23.61 0.62 -10.94
C LEU A 10 24.93 0.75 -11.74
N ALA A 11 25.46 1.95 -11.78
CA ALA A 11 26.68 2.23 -12.55
C ALA A 11 27.92 1.61 -11.93
N SER A 12 27.96 1.39 -10.60
CA SER A 12 29.09 0.78 -9.90
C SER A 12 29.22 -0.72 -10.13
N GLY A 13 28.12 -1.40 -10.52
CA GLY A 13 28.09 -2.86 -10.68
C GLY A 13 28.31 -3.64 -9.36
N GLU A 14 28.29 -2.95 -8.21
CA GLU A 14 28.55 -3.55 -6.89
C GLU A 14 27.38 -4.40 -6.37
N VAL A 15 26.20 -4.27 -6.98
CA VAL A 15 24.98 -4.98 -6.54
C VAL A 15 24.53 -5.94 -7.64
N SER A 16 24.47 -7.22 -7.30
CA SER A 16 23.81 -8.23 -8.15
C SER A 16 22.31 -8.02 -8.18
N LEU A 17 21.70 -8.06 -9.36
CA LEU A 17 20.24 -7.98 -9.50
C LEU A 17 19.53 -9.12 -8.75
N GLN A 18 20.19 -10.26 -8.52
CA GLN A 18 19.64 -11.39 -7.77
C GLN A 18 19.56 -11.12 -6.26
N GLU A 19 20.36 -10.20 -5.76
CA GLU A 19 20.39 -9.77 -4.35
C GLU A 19 19.62 -8.47 -4.12
N TRP A 20 18.99 -7.92 -5.19
CA TRP A 20 18.27 -6.66 -5.11
C TRP A 20 16.98 -6.84 -4.30
N PRO A 21 16.71 -6.00 -3.31
CA PRO A 21 15.47 -6.09 -2.54
C PRO A 21 14.25 -5.74 -3.39
N LEU A 22 13.09 -6.25 -3.02
CA LEU A 22 11.84 -5.83 -3.63
C LEU A 22 11.55 -4.37 -3.27
N ILE A 23 11.59 -3.49 -4.26
CA ILE A 23 11.40 -2.05 -4.07
C ILE A 23 10.00 -1.64 -4.53
N PHE A 24 9.19 -1.18 -3.57
CA PHE A 24 7.90 -0.55 -3.84
C PHE A 24 7.96 0.95 -3.55
N ILE A 25 7.50 1.74 -4.51
CA ILE A 25 7.52 3.19 -4.40
C ILE A 25 6.11 3.68 -4.07
N ARG A 26 5.96 4.39 -2.94
CA ARG A 26 4.71 5.06 -2.61
C ARG A 26 4.61 6.36 -3.39
N ILE A 27 3.62 6.46 -4.24
CA ILE A 27 3.29 7.66 -5.02
C ILE A 27 2.10 8.38 -4.40
N ARG A 28 1.85 9.61 -4.80
CA ARG A 28 0.77 10.43 -4.22
C ARG A 28 -0.34 10.79 -5.21
N SER A 29 -0.12 10.56 -6.50
CA SER A 29 -1.10 10.81 -7.55
C SER A 29 -0.77 10.03 -8.81
N SER A 30 -1.75 9.82 -9.68
CA SER A 30 -1.58 9.22 -11.01
C SER A 30 -0.57 9.99 -11.85
N GLN A 31 -0.59 11.33 -11.79
CA GLN A 31 0.38 12.17 -12.49
C GLN A 31 1.81 11.95 -11.98
N GLN A 32 1.99 11.83 -10.65
CA GLN A 32 3.32 11.53 -10.08
C GLN A 32 3.84 10.17 -10.53
N LEU A 33 2.95 9.17 -10.71
CA LEU A 33 3.33 7.85 -11.24
C LEU A 33 3.89 7.98 -12.66
N LYS A 34 3.20 8.69 -13.55
CA LYS A 34 3.66 8.95 -14.92
C LYS A 34 4.99 9.68 -14.96
N ASP A 35 5.10 10.78 -14.20
CA ASP A 35 6.33 11.58 -14.13
C ASP A 35 7.50 10.76 -13.60
N PHE A 36 7.24 9.89 -12.61
CA PHE A 36 8.26 9.04 -12.01
C PHE A 36 8.73 7.97 -13.00
N GLY A 37 7.80 7.28 -13.67
CA GLY A 37 8.12 6.29 -14.68
C GLY A 37 8.96 6.87 -15.82
N THR A 38 8.58 8.04 -16.31
CA THR A 38 9.32 8.75 -17.36
C THR A 38 10.72 9.16 -16.90
N LYS A 39 10.86 9.69 -15.67
CA LYS A 39 12.16 10.13 -15.12
C LYS A 39 13.11 8.99 -14.79
N LEU A 40 12.59 7.84 -14.37
CA LEU A 40 13.41 6.65 -14.15
C LEU A 40 14.00 6.14 -15.45
N GLY A 41 13.17 6.00 -16.46
CA GLY A 41 13.54 5.34 -17.71
C GLY A 41 13.74 3.83 -17.53
N LYS A 42 13.87 3.11 -18.65
CA LYS A 42 13.95 1.64 -18.67
C LYS A 42 14.94 1.00 -17.70
N PRO A 43 16.21 1.43 -17.62
CA PRO A 43 17.18 0.74 -16.76
C PRO A 43 16.82 0.78 -15.26
N LEU A 44 16.22 1.88 -14.80
CA LEU A 44 15.88 2.03 -13.40
C LEU A 44 14.49 1.48 -13.07
N LEU A 45 13.55 1.48 -14.02
CA LEU A 45 12.27 0.84 -13.84
C LEU A 45 12.40 -0.66 -13.59
N ASN A 46 13.36 -1.32 -14.22
CA ASN A 46 13.61 -2.76 -14.03
C ASN A 46 14.12 -3.11 -12.62
N LEU A 47 14.51 -2.11 -11.81
CA LEU A 47 14.87 -2.30 -10.41
C LEU A 47 13.69 -2.10 -9.45
N VAL A 48 12.60 -1.55 -9.95
CA VAL A 48 11.40 -1.29 -9.15
C VAL A 48 10.46 -2.48 -9.29
N THR A 49 10.04 -3.05 -8.18
CA THR A 49 9.05 -4.14 -8.18
C THR A 49 7.65 -3.61 -8.43
N GLY A 50 7.35 -2.40 -7.93
CA GLY A 50 6.02 -1.83 -8.13
C GLY A 50 5.75 -0.57 -7.32
N PHE A 51 4.46 -0.27 -7.19
CA PHE A 51 3.99 0.97 -6.61
C PHE A 51 2.92 0.76 -5.54
N ASN A 52 2.97 1.56 -4.48
CA ASN A 52 1.88 1.71 -3.53
C ASN A 52 1.00 2.89 -3.96
N LEU A 53 -0.29 2.65 -4.13
CA LEU A 53 -1.29 3.61 -4.57
C LEU A 53 -2.16 4.05 -3.38
N PRO A 54 -1.80 5.12 -2.67
CA PRO A 54 -2.54 5.58 -1.51
C PRO A 54 -3.87 6.20 -1.90
N LYS A 55 -4.81 6.20 -0.95
CA LYS A 55 -6.13 6.84 -1.08
C LYS A 55 -6.87 6.38 -2.35
N PHE A 56 -6.80 5.07 -2.57
CA PHE A 56 -7.37 4.44 -3.75
C PHE A 56 -8.86 4.18 -3.53
N ASP A 57 -9.68 4.81 -4.35
CA ASP A 57 -11.14 4.62 -4.41
C ASP A 57 -11.64 4.80 -5.86
N THR A 58 -12.94 4.67 -6.07
CA THR A 58 -13.53 4.77 -7.43
C THR A 58 -13.26 6.10 -8.10
N SER A 59 -13.11 7.19 -7.34
CA SER A 59 -12.88 8.53 -7.89
C SER A 59 -11.53 8.68 -8.59
N CYS A 60 -10.52 7.89 -8.22
CA CYS A 60 -9.17 7.97 -8.76
C CYS A 60 -8.67 6.67 -9.43
N ALA A 61 -9.41 5.57 -9.27
CA ALA A 61 -8.98 4.25 -9.73
C ALA A 61 -8.61 4.23 -11.22
N GLN A 62 -9.47 4.77 -12.08
CA GLN A 62 -9.23 4.75 -13.53
C GLN A 62 -8.00 5.56 -13.94
N ASP A 63 -7.75 6.69 -13.29
CA ASP A 63 -6.58 7.53 -13.55
C ASP A 63 -5.29 6.82 -13.13
N TYR A 64 -5.31 6.13 -11.97
CA TYR A 64 -4.18 5.32 -11.53
C TYR A 64 -3.91 4.13 -12.47
N LEU A 65 -4.95 3.42 -12.91
CA LEU A 65 -4.79 2.29 -13.83
C LEU A 65 -4.25 2.73 -15.18
N THR A 66 -4.74 3.85 -15.71
CA THR A 66 -4.21 4.44 -16.96
C THR A 66 -2.73 4.81 -16.80
N ALA A 67 -2.38 5.49 -15.72
CA ALA A 67 -0.99 5.85 -15.42
C ALA A 67 -0.09 4.63 -15.23
N PHE A 68 -0.61 3.60 -14.56
CA PHE A 68 0.13 2.35 -14.35
C PHE A 68 0.41 1.64 -15.68
N HIS A 69 -0.56 1.51 -16.56
CA HIS A 69 -0.37 0.90 -17.87
C HIS A 69 0.65 1.65 -18.71
N GLU A 70 0.63 2.99 -18.71
CA GLU A 70 1.63 3.79 -19.40
C GLU A 70 3.06 3.49 -18.89
N VAL A 71 3.22 3.40 -17.55
CA VAL A 71 4.51 3.10 -16.93
C VAL A 71 4.92 1.64 -17.17
N GLN A 72 3.99 0.70 -17.11
CA GLN A 72 4.24 -0.72 -17.42
C GLN A 72 4.81 -0.89 -18.84
N HIS A 73 4.30 -0.16 -19.81
CA HIS A 73 4.83 -0.18 -21.20
C HIS A 73 6.28 0.34 -21.31
N LEU A 74 6.75 1.11 -20.35
CA LEU A 74 8.14 1.58 -20.31
C LEU A 74 9.08 0.55 -19.65
N SER A 75 8.56 -0.41 -18.89
CA SER A 75 9.33 -1.46 -18.24
C SER A 75 9.46 -2.70 -19.12
N GLN A 76 10.56 -3.44 -18.97
CA GLN A 76 10.74 -4.78 -19.57
C GLN A 76 10.25 -5.88 -18.62
N GLU A 77 10.19 -5.57 -17.32
CA GLU A 77 9.72 -6.48 -16.27
C GLU A 77 8.28 -6.16 -15.87
N ASN A 78 7.59 -7.15 -15.34
CA ASN A 78 6.28 -6.93 -14.77
C ASN A 78 6.37 -6.06 -13.52
N LEU A 79 5.71 -4.92 -13.57
CA LEU A 79 5.50 -4.08 -12.40
C LEU A 79 4.22 -4.51 -11.69
N TYR A 80 4.20 -4.35 -10.38
CA TYR A 80 3.03 -4.63 -9.56
C TYR A 80 2.54 -3.36 -8.88
N PHE A 81 1.31 -3.38 -8.40
CA PHE A 81 0.83 -2.32 -7.54
C PHE A 81 0.02 -2.85 -6.36
N MET A 82 -0.04 -2.04 -5.32
CA MET A 82 -0.79 -2.29 -4.10
C MET A 82 -1.69 -1.08 -3.82
N PRO A 83 -2.99 -1.15 -4.15
CA PRO A 83 -3.93 -0.10 -3.77
C PRO A 83 -4.09 -0.07 -2.25
N ILE A 84 -4.17 1.13 -1.68
CA ILE A 84 -4.40 1.33 -0.25
C ILE A 84 -5.79 1.90 -0.05
N PHE A 85 -6.65 1.11 0.57
CA PHE A 85 -8.00 1.49 0.94
C PHE A 85 -7.96 2.26 2.26
N GLU A 86 -8.09 3.57 2.17
CA GLU A 86 -7.93 4.47 3.32
C GLU A 86 -8.74 5.77 3.19
N THR A 87 -9.77 5.76 2.29
CA THR A 87 -10.59 6.94 2.02
C THR A 87 -11.91 6.93 2.80
N GLU A 88 -12.52 8.11 2.91
CA GLU A 88 -13.83 8.27 3.52
C GLU A 88 -14.92 7.49 2.76
N ALA A 89 -14.83 7.40 1.44
CA ALA A 89 -15.79 6.65 0.62
C ALA A 89 -15.88 5.18 1.03
N ILE A 90 -14.74 4.57 1.35
CA ILE A 90 -14.65 3.18 1.83
C ILE A 90 -15.06 3.09 3.30
N MET A 91 -14.67 4.06 4.13
CA MET A 91 -14.94 4.01 5.56
C MET A 91 -16.40 4.28 5.90
N ASN A 92 -17.09 5.09 5.11
CA ASN A 92 -18.48 5.43 5.34
C ASN A 92 -19.39 4.23 5.09
N LYS A 93 -20.08 3.75 6.14
CA LYS A 93 -20.95 2.58 6.07
C LYS A 93 -22.08 2.73 5.04
N LYS A 94 -22.56 3.97 4.82
CA LYS A 94 -23.53 4.27 3.77
C LYS A 94 -22.80 4.35 2.43
N GLY A 95 -23.04 3.41 1.56
CA GLY A 95 -22.43 3.34 0.22
C GLY A 95 -21.13 2.55 0.15
N ARG A 96 -20.61 2.02 1.30
CA ARG A 96 -19.38 1.24 1.32
C ARG A 96 -19.41 0.02 0.42
N ILE A 97 -20.48 -0.75 0.48
CA ILE A 97 -20.58 -2.00 -0.29
C ILE A 97 -20.60 -1.69 -1.79
N GLU A 98 -21.34 -0.69 -2.22
CA GLU A 98 -21.40 -0.24 -3.60
C GLU A 98 -20.02 0.26 -4.07
N GLU A 99 -19.30 0.99 -3.21
CA GLU A 99 -17.93 1.46 -3.49
C GLU A 99 -16.96 0.28 -3.65
N LEU A 100 -17.00 -0.68 -2.71
CA LEU A 100 -16.11 -1.86 -2.75
C LEU A 100 -16.42 -2.77 -3.95
N GLU A 101 -17.69 -2.97 -4.27
CA GLU A 101 -18.08 -3.74 -5.46
C GLU A 101 -17.64 -3.06 -6.76
N ALA A 102 -17.81 -1.75 -6.87
CA ALA A 102 -17.36 -0.99 -8.03
C ALA A 102 -15.83 -1.06 -8.17
N LEU A 103 -15.09 -0.94 -7.08
CA LEU A 103 -13.63 -1.14 -7.06
C LEU A 103 -13.24 -2.56 -7.46
N TYR A 104 -13.96 -3.58 -6.98
CA TYR A 104 -13.71 -4.97 -7.37
C TYR A 104 -13.84 -5.15 -8.88
N GLN A 105 -14.92 -4.65 -9.49
CA GLN A 105 -15.13 -4.73 -10.93
C GLN A 105 -14.03 -3.98 -11.71
N THR A 106 -13.58 -2.85 -11.20
CA THR A 106 -12.51 -2.04 -11.79
C THR A 106 -11.15 -2.76 -11.73
N LEU A 107 -10.85 -3.46 -10.63
CA LEU A 107 -9.57 -4.13 -10.40
C LEU A 107 -9.50 -5.53 -11.01
N LYS A 108 -10.62 -6.21 -11.20
CA LYS A 108 -10.66 -7.59 -11.72
C LYS A 108 -9.92 -7.80 -13.05
N PRO A 109 -10.05 -6.93 -14.07
CA PRO A 109 -9.32 -7.10 -15.34
C PRO A 109 -7.80 -7.02 -15.20
N VAL A 110 -7.31 -6.34 -14.16
CA VAL A 110 -5.87 -6.10 -13.91
C VAL A 110 -5.35 -6.85 -12.69
N GLN A 111 -6.09 -7.84 -12.21
CA GLN A 111 -5.79 -8.60 -10.99
C GLN A 111 -4.35 -9.15 -10.97
N HIS A 112 -3.83 -9.56 -12.11
CA HIS A 112 -2.49 -10.13 -12.24
C HIS A 112 -1.34 -9.14 -11.96
N TYR A 113 -1.63 -7.84 -11.93
CA TYR A 113 -0.68 -6.81 -11.51
C TYR A 113 -0.83 -6.42 -10.04
N ILE A 114 -1.86 -6.91 -9.34
CA ILE A 114 -2.14 -6.53 -7.96
C ILE A 114 -1.48 -7.54 -7.01
N LEU A 115 -0.48 -7.08 -6.27
CA LEU A 115 0.20 -7.94 -5.31
C LEU A 115 -0.66 -8.19 -4.07
N ASN A 116 -1.22 -7.13 -3.50
CA ASN A 116 -2.22 -7.20 -2.42
C ASN A 116 -3.07 -5.93 -2.37
N ILE A 117 -4.19 -6.03 -1.69
CA ILE A 117 -5.01 -4.89 -1.26
C ILE A 117 -4.53 -4.51 0.15
N ARG A 118 -4.10 -3.27 0.35
CA ARG A 118 -3.67 -2.77 1.65
C ARG A 118 -4.79 -1.96 2.30
N VAL A 119 -4.89 -2.07 3.62
CA VAL A 119 -5.87 -1.29 4.39
C VAL A 119 -5.15 -0.29 5.28
N GLY A 120 -5.50 1.00 5.15
CA GLY A 120 -4.90 2.10 5.89
C GLY A 120 -5.73 2.48 7.12
N ALA A 121 -5.79 1.60 8.13
CA ALA A 121 -6.64 1.83 9.29
C ALA A 121 -6.22 3.01 10.17
N THR A 122 -4.99 3.47 10.09
CA THR A 122 -4.57 4.73 10.73
C THR A 122 -5.30 5.92 10.14
N ASP A 123 -5.44 5.98 8.82
CA ASP A 123 -6.24 7.01 8.15
C ASP A 123 -7.72 6.88 8.53
N PHE A 124 -8.26 5.67 8.61
CA PHE A 124 -9.63 5.42 9.09
C PHE A 124 -9.81 5.90 10.54
N SER A 125 -8.87 5.61 11.42
CA SER A 125 -8.91 6.11 12.81
C SER A 125 -8.93 7.63 12.86
N ASN A 126 -8.15 8.29 12.03
CA ASN A 126 -8.06 9.73 11.96
C ASN A 126 -9.38 10.38 11.49
N LEU A 127 -10.11 9.76 10.56
CA LEU A 127 -11.43 10.26 10.11
C LEU A 127 -12.44 10.39 11.26
N PHE A 128 -12.37 9.50 12.25
CA PHE A 128 -13.26 9.49 13.41
C PHE A 128 -12.64 10.06 14.69
N GLY A 129 -11.41 10.57 14.63
CA GLY A 129 -10.69 11.04 15.81
C GLY A 129 -10.39 9.93 16.83
N ILE A 130 -10.39 8.66 16.39
CA ILE A 130 -10.13 7.51 17.24
C ILE A 130 -8.64 7.50 17.62
N ARG A 131 -8.36 7.42 18.93
CA ARG A 131 -7.02 7.24 19.47
C ARG A 131 -6.97 5.93 20.22
N ARG A 132 -6.07 5.05 19.80
CA ARG A 132 -5.79 3.80 20.51
C ARG A 132 -4.70 4.02 21.54
N THR A 133 -4.75 3.25 22.61
CA THR A 133 -3.61 3.10 23.52
C THR A 133 -2.74 1.94 23.06
N ILE A 134 -1.52 1.83 23.61
CA ILE A 134 -0.56 0.77 23.27
C ILE A 134 -1.09 -0.66 23.57
N SER A 135 -2.13 -0.78 24.37
CA SER A 135 -2.76 -2.07 24.71
C SER A 135 -4.00 -2.39 23.86
N GLN A 136 -4.39 -1.48 22.97
CA GLN A 136 -5.58 -1.64 22.15
C GLN A 136 -5.21 -1.96 20.71
N THR A 137 -5.78 -3.05 20.16
CA THR A 137 -5.68 -3.40 18.77
C THR A 137 -6.63 -2.55 17.91
N ILE A 138 -6.41 -2.51 16.62
CA ILE A 138 -7.31 -1.82 15.68
C ILE A 138 -8.71 -2.48 15.67
N HIS A 139 -8.77 -3.77 15.91
CA HIS A 139 -10.00 -4.55 15.95
C HIS A 139 -10.92 -4.20 17.13
N MET A 140 -10.41 -3.52 18.14
CA MET A 140 -11.25 -2.99 19.25
C MET A 140 -12.08 -1.78 18.83
N ALA A 141 -11.77 -1.15 17.70
CA ALA A 141 -12.56 -0.09 17.12
C ALA A 141 -13.61 -0.68 16.17
N GLN A 142 -14.79 -0.99 16.68
CA GLN A 142 -15.84 -1.72 15.94
C GLN A 142 -16.16 -1.11 14.57
N VAL A 143 -16.15 0.22 14.44
CA VAL A 143 -16.39 0.89 13.14
C VAL A 143 -15.33 0.56 12.11
N ILE A 144 -14.10 0.30 12.55
CA ILE A 144 -12.98 -0.11 11.68
C ILE A 144 -13.07 -1.61 11.41
N GLU A 145 -13.34 -2.41 12.42
CA GLU A 145 -13.51 -3.86 12.27
C GLU A 145 -14.61 -4.21 11.28
N ASP A 146 -15.79 -3.54 11.37
CA ASP A 146 -16.88 -3.68 10.39
C ASP A 146 -16.38 -3.40 8.96
N CYS A 147 -15.58 -2.34 8.79
CA CYS A 147 -15.03 -1.98 7.48
C CYS A 147 -14.03 -3.02 6.95
N LEU A 148 -13.17 -3.54 7.83
CA LEU A 148 -12.23 -4.61 7.48
C LEU A 148 -12.97 -5.88 7.06
N GLY A 149 -14.04 -6.24 7.78
CA GLY A 149 -14.91 -7.37 7.44
C GLY A 149 -15.54 -7.24 6.05
N ASP A 150 -16.05 -6.07 5.71
CA ASP A 150 -16.64 -5.80 4.41
C ASP A 150 -15.59 -5.88 3.28
N ILE A 151 -14.39 -5.33 3.50
CA ILE A 151 -13.27 -5.43 2.53
C ILE A 151 -12.91 -6.90 2.30
N ILE A 152 -12.78 -7.70 3.36
CA ILE A 152 -12.44 -9.12 3.26
C ILE A 152 -13.57 -9.89 2.54
N ASN A 153 -14.82 -9.59 2.82
CA ASN A 153 -15.96 -10.22 2.14
C ASN A 153 -15.95 -10.00 0.63
N VAL A 154 -15.61 -8.80 0.18
CA VAL A 154 -15.60 -8.45 -1.25
C VAL A 154 -14.33 -8.97 -1.95
N PHE A 155 -13.17 -8.83 -1.33
CA PHE A 155 -11.88 -9.06 -1.99
C PHE A 155 -11.17 -10.35 -1.58
N GLY A 156 -11.41 -10.87 -0.38
CA GLY A 156 -10.58 -11.90 0.23
C GLY A 156 -10.54 -13.27 -0.48
N LYS A 157 -11.45 -13.53 -1.42
CA LYS A 157 -11.40 -14.76 -2.24
C LYS A 157 -10.39 -14.69 -3.38
N ASP A 158 -10.22 -13.50 -3.95
CA ASP A 158 -9.46 -13.30 -5.18
C ASP A 158 -8.17 -12.52 -4.95
N TYR A 159 -8.03 -11.84 -3.83
CA TYR A 159 -6.90 -10.98 -3.51
C TYR A 159 -6.35 -11.27 -2.11
N VAL A 160 -5.05 -11.09 -1.97
CA VAL A 160 -4.44 -11.00 -0.64
C VAL A 160 -4.79 -9.63 -0.04
N CYS A 161 -5.40 -9.63 1.14
CA CYS A 161 -5.66 -8.40 1.89
C CYS A 161 -4.62 -8.29 3.01
N SER A 162 -3.87 -7.18 3.05
CA SER A 162 -2.90 -6.94 4.11
C SER A 162 -3.47 -6.05 5.20
N ALA A 163 -3.22 -6.48 6.43
CA ALA A 163 -3.70 -5.81 7.64
C ALA A 163 -3.12 -4.40 7.83
N PRO A 164 -3.74 -3.60 8.68
CA PRO A 164 -3.22 -2.31 9.10
C PRO A 164 -1.83 -2.38 9.71
N VAL A 165 -1.08 -1.29 9.62
CA VAL A 165 0.24 -1.16 10.22
C VAL A 165 0.08 -0.93 11.73
N TRP A 166 0.91 -1.60 12.53
CA TRP A 166 1.06 -1.28 13.96
C TRP A 166 1.68 0.10 14.13
N GLU A 167 1.11 0.94 14.97
CA GLU A 167 1.48 2.35 15.10
C GLU A 167 2.61 2.61 16.11
N TYR A 168 2.85 1.66 17.01
CA TYR A 168 3.83 1.81 18.08
C TYR A 168 5.12 1.08 17.76
N PHE A 169 6.24 1.72 18.00
CA PHE A 169 7.58 1.16 17.78
C PHE A 169 8.57 1.72 18.80
N GLY A 170 9.64 0.99 19.03
CA GLY A 170 10.73 1.44 19.89
C GLY A 170 11.54 2.55 19.21
N SER A 171 11.88 3.58 19.96
CA SER A 171 12.68 4.71 19.47
C SER A 171 14.15 4.66 19.87
N ASN A 172 14.52 3.76 20.80
CA ASN A 172 15.86 3.61 21.33
C ASN A 172 16.28 2.13 21.39
N ASP A 173 17.58 1.86 21.35
CA ASP A 173 18.14 0.50 21.45
C ASP A 173 17.75 -0.23 22.75
N SER A 174 17.50 0.51 23.85
CA SER A 174 17.00 -0.02 25.11
C SER A 174 15.61 -0.62 25.00
N ASP A 175 14.77 -0.11 24.08
CA ASP A 175 13.40 -0.57 23.88
C ASP A 175 13.34 -2.00 23.29
N PHE A 176 14.45 -2.50 22.76
CA PHE A 176 14.56 -3.86 22.22
C PHE A 176 15.12 -4.88 23.23
N LYS A 177 15.64 -4.44 24.39
CA LYS A 177 16.25 -5.31 25.39
C LYS A 177 15.24 -5.92 26.36
N GLU A 178 14.12 -5.25 26.57
CA GLU A 178 13.01 -5.71 27.39
C GLU A 178 11.80 -5.99 26.49
N THR A 179 10.80 -6.72 26.97
CA THR A 179 9.56 -6.90 26.22
C THR A 179 8.68 -5.65 26.41
N PRO A 180 8.83 -4.62 25.59
CA PRO A 180 8.13 -3.37 25.83
C PRO A 180 6.63 -3.55 25.53
N ALA A 181 5.80 -2.70 26.13
CA ALA A 181 4.35 -2.74 25.98
C ALA A 181 3.90 -2.68 24.50
N TRP A 182 4.65 -1.95 23.65
CA TRP A 182 4.37 -1.88 22.20
C TRP A 182 4.53 -3.25 21.50
N LEU A 183 5.49 -4.08 21.94
CA LEU A 183 5.68 -5.42 21.38
C LEU A 183 4.57 -6.38 21.81
N THR A 184 4.09 -6.21 23.05
CA THR A 184 2.92 -6.98 23.54
C THR A 184 1.66 -6.60 22.77
N GLY A 185 1.45 -5.31 22.49
CA GLY A 185 0.36 -4.83 21.66
C GLY A 185 0.44 -5.40 20.23
N LEU A 186 1.64 -5.37 19.61
CA LEU A 186 1.86 -5.92 18.29
C LEU A 186 1.53 -7.43 18.20
N LYS A 187 1.82 -8.20 19.24
CA LYS A 187 1.47 -9.64 19.26
C LYS A 187 -0.04 -9.89 19.37
N ASN A 188 -0.79 -8.93 19.83
CA ASN A 188 -2.25 -9.00 19.96
C ASN A 188 -2.99 -8.41 18.73
N GLU A 189 -2.30 -7.64 17.85
CA GLU A 189 -2.83 -7.13 16.60
C GLU A 189 -2.94 -8.23 15.54
#